data_d2b8854fad8aed2267443d89088ad9b2
#
_entry.id   d2b8854fad8aed2267443d89088ad9b2
#
_cell.length_a   1.000
_cell.length_b   1.000
_cell.length_c   1.000
_cell.angle_alpha   90.00
_cell.angle_beta   90.00
_cell.angle_gamma   90.00
#
_symmetry.space_group_name_H-M   'P 1'
#
loop_
_entity.id
_entity.type
_entity.pdbx_description
1 polymer ?
#
loop_
_entity_poly.entity_id
_entity_poly.type
_entity_poly.pdbx_seq_one_letter_code
_entity_poly.pdbx_strand_id
1 'polypeptide(L)'
;MSGCGCSFTPVENKETEEIKYTDALAEQFAAEVGVDPRPNETLVEIDERGAFIRQPNAFIQPFGDKEGDLKAEANRFGIYWATGCNWSNRPIIVRELLGLQDVISETRVSPSGETNRYGHAFGQYPDFKDPATGAYFLSEFYKRANPDFKGRATTPTLVDVKEKKAVNNDYHRLTNYLEVQFRPFQPKDAPDLYPKKFRKEIDEFNDWLFPHINNGHYRMAFCQSPEAYDEAYEDFYESLDKLDKRLETNRFLFGDYI
;
A
#
# COMPACT_ATOMS: atom_id res chain seq x y z
N MET A 1 16.59 -46.03 36.08
CA MET A 1 15.74 -44.95 35.58
C MET A 1 16.46 -43.65 35.92
N SER A 2 17.23 -43.14 34.99
CA SER A 2 18.00 -41.89 35.13
C SER A 2 17.25 -40.76 34.38
N GLY A 3 16.72 -39.84 35.17
CA GLY A 3 16.03 -38.67 34.61
C GLY A 3 17.03 -37.67 34.08
N CYS A 4 16.88 -37.37 32.78
CA CYS A 4 17.63 -36.30 32.10
C CYS A 4 16.96 -34.96 32.43
N GLY A 5 17.55 -34.21 33.39
CA GLY A 5 17.09 -32.87 33.71
C GLY A 5 17.65 -31.87 32.72
N CYS A 6 16.85 -31.42 31.78
CA CYS A 6 17.13 -30.22 30.99
C CYS A 6 16.82 -28.98 31.87
N SER A 7 17.87 -28.34 32.38
CA SER A 7 17.72 -27.03 32.99
C SER A 7 17.63 -25.97 31.86
N PHE A 8 16.45 -25.43 31.65
CA PHE A 8 16.29 -24.20 30.87
C PHE A 8 16.79 -23.03 31.73
N THR A 9 17.89 -22.44 31.32
CA THR A 9 18.30 -21.12 31.80
C THR A 9 17.44 -20.10 31.05
N PRO A 10 16.67 -19.25 31.74
CA PRO A 10 15.96 -18.16 31.07
C PRO A 10 17.02 -17.25 30.42
N VAL A 11 16.87 -17.01 29.13
CA VAL A 11 17.59 -15.94 28.47
C VAL A 11 17.04 -14.64 29.08
N GLU A 12 17.88 -13.91 29.82
CA GLU A 12 17.54 -12.56 30.23
C GLU A 12 17.25 -11.75 28.96
N ASN A 13 15.97 -11.48 28.72
CA ASN A 13 15.58 -10.41 27.82
C ASN A 13 16.12 -9.12 28.43
N LYS A 14 17.23 -8.63 27.92
CA LYS A 14 17.55 -7.22 28.05
C LYS A 14 16.40 -6.50 27.37
N GLU A 15 15.53 -5.87 28.15
CA GLU A 15 14.64 -4.83 27.68
C GLU A 15 15.55 -3.78 27.03
N THR A 16 15.72 -3.88 25.70
CA THR A 16 16.12 -2.72 24.91
C THR A 16 14.98 -1.75 25.11
N GLU A 17 15.22 -0.62 25.78
CA GLU A 17 14.27 0.48 25.82
C GLU A 17 13.85 0.72 24.36
N GLU A 18 12.63 0.35 24.05
CA GLU A 18 12.03 0.58 22.75
C GLU A 18 11.92 2.09 22.60
N ILE A 19 12.86 2.69 21.86
CA ILE A 19 12.83 4.14 21.61
C ILE A 19 11.54 4.38 20.82
N LYS A 20 10.53 4.90 21.51
CA LYS A 20 9.25 5.23 20.89
C LYS A 20 9.46 6.39 19.91
N TYR A 21 8.97 6.20 18.71
CA TYR A 21 8.93 7.23 17.68
C TYR A 21 8.02 8.37 18.17
N THR A 22 8.60 9.51 18.51
CA THR A 22 7.90 10.69 19.03
C THR A 22 7.89 11.82 18.00
N ASP A 23 6.97 12.78 18.13
CA ASP A 23 6.96 13.97 17.28
C ASP A 23 8.27 14.77 17.38
N ALA A 24 8.88 14.84 18.56
CA ALA A 24 10.17 15.52 18.73
C ALA A 24 11.30 14.81 17.96
N LEU A 25 11.31 13.48 17.97
CA LEU A 25 12.27 12.71 17.19
C LEU A 25 12.00 12.86 15.67
N ALA A 26 10.74 12.87 15.27
CA ALA A 26 10.36 13.14 13.90
C ALA A 26 10.78 14.55 13.41
N GLU A 27 10.68 15.56 14.27
CA GLU A 27 11.17 16.91 13.98
C GLU A 27 12.69 16.95 13.79
N GLN A 28 13.43 16.23 14.62
CA GLN A 28 14.87 16.10 14.48
C GLN A 28 15.22 15.46 13.12
N PHE A 29 14.55 14.36 12.75
CA PHE A 29 14.79 13.70 11.48
C PHE A 29 14.38 14.57 10.29
N ALA A 30 13.27 15.30 10.39
CA ALA A 30 12.84 16.23 9.34
C ALA A 30 13.87 17.34 9.08
N ALA A 31 14.64 17.74 10.08
CA ALA A 31 15.72 18.72 9.91
C ALA A 31 16.94 18.14 9.16
N GLU A 32 17.10 16.81 9.15
CA GLU A 32 18.25 16.15 8.48
C GLU A 32 17.99 15.85 7.00
N VAL A 33 16.72 15.82 6.55
CA VAL A 33 16.40 15.48 5.16
C VAL A 33 16.61 16.67 4.24
N GLY A 34 16.98 16.38 2.98
CA GLY A 34 17.23 17.41 1.96
C GLY A 34 15.95 18.01 1.36
N VAL A 35 14.76 17.56 1.78
CA VAL A 35 13.43 18.06 1.36
C VAL A 35 12.54 18.14 2.58
N ASP A 36 11.63 19.11 2.62
CA ASP A 36 10.63 19.18 3.68
C ASP A 36 9.61 18.03 3.52
N PRO A 37 9.57 17.06 4.44
CA PRO A 37 8.70 15.90 4.31
C PRO A 37 7.24 16.23 4.67
N ARG A 38 6.95 17.44 5.17
CA ARG A 38 5.58 17.83 5.55
C ARG A 38 4.71 17.98 4.31
N PRO A 39 3.43 17.58 4.35
CA PRO A 39 2.49 17.92 3.31
C PRO A 39 2.38 19.44 3.15
N ASN A 40 2.38 19.95 1.92
CA ASN A 40 2.22 21.39 1.67
C ASN A 40 0.84 21.85 2.09
N GLU A 41 -0.17 21.03 1.87
CA GLU A 41 -1.55 21.25 2.29
C GLU A 41 -2.19 19.90 2.61
N THR A 42 -3.10 19.91 3.57
CA THR A 42 -4.01 18.78 3.79
C THR A 42 -5.19 18.96 2.84
N LEU A 43 -5.42 17.97 1.97
CA LEU A 43 -6.60 17.95 1.13
C LEU A 43 -7.84 17.70 2.00
N VAL A 44 -8.91 18.43 1.71
CA VAL A 44 -10.20 18.18 2.34
C VAL A 44 -10.80 16.93 1.70
N GLU A 45 -11.01 15.89 2.50
CA GLU A 45 -11.57 14.62 2.04
C GLU A 45 -13.05 14.45 2.48
N ILE A 46 -13.74 15.57 2.73
CA ILE A 46 -15.16 15.61 3.12
C ILE A 46 -15.87 16.63 2.24
N ASP A 47 -17.00 16.24 1.64
CA ASP A 47 -17.86 17.15 0.88
C ASP A 47 -18.80 17.98 1.77
N GLU A 48 -19.58 18.85 1.16
CA GLU A 48 -20.54 19.74 1.84
C GLU A 48 -21.65 18.98 2.58
N ARG A 49 -21.92 17.71 2.21
CA ARG A 49 -22.91 16.84 2.85
C ARG A 49 -22.31 15.98 3.97
N GLY A 50 -20.99 16.09 4.19
CA GLY A 50 -20.27 15.28 5.16
C GLY A 50 -19.86 13.89 4.62
N ALA A 51 -19.95 13.66 3.32
CA ALA A 51 -19.51 12.40 2.74
C ALA A 51 -17.99 12.38 2.51
N PHE A 52 -17.37 11.22 2.73
CA PHE A 52 -15.93 11.04 2.50
C PHE A 52 -15.60 10.99 1.00
N ILE A 53 -14.70 11.87 0.60
CA ILE A 53 -14.12 11.92 -0.76
C ILE A 53 -12.64 11.62 -0.66
N ARG A 54 -12.23 10.46 -1.16
CA ARG A 54 -10.83 10.04 -1.15
C ARG A 54 -9.98 10.97 -2.01
N GLN A 55 -8.81 11.36 -1.51
CA GLN A 55 -7.81 12.09 -2.32
C GLN A 55 -7.41 11.26 -3.55
N PRO A 56 -7.19 11.90 -4.71
CA PRO A 56 -6.76 11.22 -5.92
C PRO A 56 -5.33 10.66 -5.76
N ASN A 57 -5.03 9.60 -6.51
CA ASN A 57 -3.66 9.12 -6.63
C ASN A 57 -2.80 10.16 -7.37
N ALA A 58 -1.72 10.60 -6.74
CA ALA A 58 -0.86 11.65 -7.29
C ALA A 58 0.19 11.11 -8.28
N PHE A 59 0.55 9.84 -8.13
CA PHE A 59 1.58 9.19 -8.92
C PHE A 59 0.98 7.97 -9.60
N ILE A 60 0.76 8.09 -10.90
CA ILE A 60 0.09 7.06 -11.73
C ILE A 60 0.91 6.74 -12.98
N GLN A 61 2.23 6.94 -12.91
CA GLN A 61 3.10 6.69 -14.05
C GLN A 61 2.98 5.23 -14.49
N PRO A 62 2.61 4.96 -15.76
CA PRO A 62 2.40 3.60 -16.23
C PRO A 62 3.73 2.89 -16.48
N PHE A 63 3.68 1.57 -16.44
CA PHE A 63 4.73 0.73 -17.01
C PHE A 63 4.34 0.36 -18.44
N GLY A 64 5.30 0.42 -19.38
CA GLY A 64 5.01 0.08 -20.77
C GLY A 64 6.16 0.39 -21.70
N ASP A 65 5.86 0.48 -23.01
CA ASP A 65 6.85 0.66 -24.06
C ASP A 65 6.82 2.03 -24.73
N LYS A 66 5.91 2.89 -24.31
CA LYS A 66 5.81 4.26 -24.82
C LYS A 66 6.92 5.13 -24.21
N GLU A 67 7.20 6.25 -24.88
CA GLU A 67 8.07 7.29 -24.32
C GLU A 67 7.45 7.82 -23.01
N GLY A 68 8.28 7.90 -21.96
CA GLY A 68 7.85 8.33 -20.63
C GLY A 68 7.31 7.21 -19.73
N ASP A 69 7.04 6.02 -20.27
CA ASP A 69 6.65 4.88 -19.44
C ASP A 69 7.83 4.36 -18.60
N LEU A 70 7.53 3.89 -17.40
CA LEU A 70 8.47 3.13 -16.59
C LEU A 70 8.81 1.81 -17.27
N LYS A 71 10.05 1.38 -17.15
CA LYS A 71 10.49 0.04 -17.61
C LYS A 71 10.63 -0.88 -16.42
N ALA A 72 10.09 -2.09 -16.54
CA ALA A 72 10.30 -3.13 -15.55
C ALA A 72 11.80 -3.49 -15.50
N GLU A 73 12.38 -3.36 -14.33
CA GLU A 73 13.81 -3.60 -14.08
C GLU A 73 13.95 -4.27 -12.71
N ALA A 74 14.70 -5.36 -12.64
CA ALA A 74 14.96 -6.05 -11.39
C ALA A 74 15.75 -5.16 -10.41
N ASN A 75 15.37 -5.21 -9.13
CA ASN A 75 16.04 -4.49 -8.03
C ASN A 75 16.05 -2.94 -8.18
N ARG A 76 15.12 -2.40 -8.97
CA ARG A 76 14.95 -0.96 -9.11
C ARG A 76 13.80 -0.41 -8.31
N PHE A 77 12.76 -1.21 -8.10
CA PHE A 77 11.53 -0.76 -7.46
C PHE A 77 11.31 -1.47 -6.12
N GLY A 78 10.68 -0.75 -5.21
CA GLY A 78 10.24 -1.28 -3.92
C GLY A 78 8.78 -0.90 -3.63
N ILE A 79 8.01 -1.83 -3.05
CA ILE A 79 6.65 -1.58 -2.58
C ILE A 79 6.73 -1.19 -1.11
N TYR A 80 6.28 0.04 -0.82
CA TYR A 80 6.17 0.56 0.55
C TYR A 80 4.75 0.37 1.02
N TRP A 81 4.58 -0.32 2.16
CA TRP A 81 3.28 -0.83 2.58
C TRP A 81 3.06 -0.84 4.09
N ALA A 82 1.81 -0.87 4.53
CA ALA A 82 1.40 -0.98 5.92
C ALA A 82 0.62 -2.28 6.15
N THR A 83 0.95 -3.03 7.21
CA THR A 83 0.31 -4.31 7.52
C THR A 83 -1.19 -4.23 7.79
N GLY A 84 -1.65 -3.11 8.36
CA GLY A 84 -3.07 -2.86 8.61
C GLY A 84 -3.83 -2.27 7.41
N CYS A 85 -3.19 -2.12 6.26
CA CYS A 85 -3.79 -1.50 5.07
C CYS A 85 -4.23 -2.57 4.06
N ASN A 86 -5.53 -2.74 3.88
CA ASN A 86 -6.09 -3.69 2.92
C ASN A 86 -5.64 -3.41 1.48
N TRP A 87 -5.47 -2.13 1.13
CA TRP A 87 -4.93 -1.73 -0.17
C TRP A 87 -3.50 -2.22 -0.39
N SER A 88 -2.69 -2.21 0.66
CA SER A 88 -1.30 -2.66 0.63
C SER A 88 -1.16 -4.17 0.50
N ASN A 89 -2.08 -4.93 1.09
CA ASN A 89 -2.05 -6.39 1.04
C ASN A 89 -2.14 -6.91 -0.41
N ARG A 90 -2.92 -6.26 -1.24
CA ARG A 90 -3.14 -6.66 -2.63
C ARG A 90 -1.85 -6.76 -3.45
N PRO A 91 -1.02 -5.70 -3.61
CA PRO A 91 0.23 -5.81 -4.37
C PRO A 91 1.27 -6.71 -3.70
N ILE A 92 1.27 -6.84 -2.38
CA ILE A 92 2.17 -7.76 -1.68
C ILE A 92 1.80 -9.22 -1.98
N ILE A 93 0.51 -9.57 -1.91
CA ILE A 93 0.02 -10.90 -2.27
C ILE A 93 0.36 -11.23 -3.74
N VAL A 94 0.14 -10.30 -4.65
CA VAL A 94 0.45 -10.48 -6.07
C VAL A 94 1.96 -10.66 -6.27
N ARG A 95 2.80 -9.87 -5.62
CA ARG A 95 4.26 -10.01 -5.64
C ARG A 95 4.70 -11.42 -5.22
N GLU A 96 4.11 -11.94 -4.12
CA GLU A 96 4.42 -13.28 -3.61
C GLU A 96 3.95 -14.38 -4.59
N LEU A 97 2.71 -14.30 -5.07
CA LEU A 97 2.15 -15.28 -6.00
C LEU A 97 2.89 -15.34 -7.34
N LEU A 98 3.42 -14.22 -7.79
CA LEU A 98 4.17 -14.11 -9.04
C LEU A 98 5.67 -14.38 -8.88
N GLY A 99 6.16 -14.72 -7.70
CA GLY A 99 7.57 -15.02 -7.44
C GLY A 99 8.51 -13.83 -7.69
N LEU A 100 8.05 -12.61 -7.37
CA LEU A 100 8.80 -11.37 -7.61
C LEU A 100 9.61 -10.88 -6.40
N GLN A 101 9.83 -11.72 -5.38
CA GLN A 101 10.48 -11.33 -4.12
C GLN A 101 11.92 -10.84 -4.33
N ASP A 102 12.65 -11.47 -5.25
CA ASP A 102 14.03 -11.11 -5.59
C ASP A 102 14.12 -10.00 -6.66
N VAL A 103 12.96 -9.53 -7.17
CA VAL A 103 12.87 -8.56 -8.27
C VAL A 103 12.42 -7.20 -7.77
N ILE A 104 11.45 -7.19 -6.87
CA ILE A 104 10.84 -5.99 -6.29
C ILE A 104 10.97 -6.10 -4.77
N SER A 105 11.71 -5.19 -4.16
CA SER A 105 11.82 -5.15 -2.70
C SER A 105 10.50 -4.73 -2.05
N GLU A 106 10.38 -5.02 -0.76
CA GLU A 106 9.30 -4.48 0.05
C GLU A 106 9.85 -3.80 1.30
N THR A 107 9.20 -2.73 1.71
CA THR A 107 9.50 -2.07 2.99
C THR A 107 8.19 -1.75 3.70
N ARG A 108 8.04 -2.21 4.93
CA ARG A 108 6.90 -1.85 5.76
C ARG A 108 7.12 -0.45 6.33
N VAL A 109 6.06 0.34 6.35
CA VAL A 109 6.03 1.57 7.14
C VAL A 109 5.56 1.25 8.57
N SER A 110 5.80 2.16 9.49
CA SER A 110 5.35 2.03 10.89
C SER A 110 3.85 1.74 10.97
N PRO A 111 3.40 0.96 11.97
CA PRO A 111 1.99 0.65 12.17
C PRO A 111 1.11 1.90 12.22
N SER A 112 -0.16 1.72 11.85
CA SER A 112 -1.16 2.79 12.02
C SER A 112 -1.27 3.16 13.51
N GLY A 113 -1.10 4.43 13.82
CA GLY A 113 -1.06 4.92 15.22
C GLY A 113 0.29 5.46 15.63
N GLU A 114 1.37 5.06 14.96
CA GLU A 114 2.68 5.70 15.06
C GLU A 114 2.89 6.75 13.96
N THR A 115 1.80 7.20 13.36
CA THR A 115 1.83 8.31 12.41
C THR A 115 2.00 9.61 13.17
N ASN A 116 2.88 10.42 12.69
CA ASN A 116 3.12 11.78 13.16
C ASN A 116 2.70 12.78 12.07
N ARG A 117 2.89 14.06 12.31
CA ARG A 117 2.55 15.11 11.34
C ARG A 117 3.28 15.00 9.99
N TYR A 118 4.30 14.15 9.89
CA TYR A 118 5.04 13.86 8.66
C TYR A 118 4.50 12.62 7.92
N GLY A 119 3.52 11.93 8.48
CA GLY A 119 2.88 10.74 7.92
C GLY A 119 3.62 9.44 8.27
N HIS A 120 3.59 8.48 7.35
CA HIS A 120 4.24 7.19 7.53
C HIS A 120 5.77 7.31 7.63
N ALA A 121 6.34 6.61 8.60
CA ALA A 121 7.76 6.60 8.92
C ALA A 121 8.33 5.17 8.94
N PHE A 122 9.58 5.03 9.27
CA PHE A 122 10.31 3.76 9.31
C PHE A 122 10.83 3.40 10.70
N GLY A 123 10.03 3.74 11.73
CA GLY A 123 10.41 3.64 13.15
C GLY A 123 10.83 2.25 13.63
N GLN A 124 10.41 1.18 12.96
CA GLN A 124 10.75 -0.21 13.29
C GLN A 124 12.12 -0.68 12.78
N TYR A 125 12.79 0.12 11.94
CA TYR A 125 14.10 -0.23 11.39
C TYR A 125 15.24 0.42 12.18
N PRO A 126 16.47 -0.13 12.10
CA PRO A 126 17.64 0.50 12.71
C PRO A 126 17.79 1.96 12.24
N ASP A 127 18.18 2.81 13.17
CA ASP A 127 18.32 4.25 12.95
C ASP A 127 17.07 4.96 12.44
N PHE A 128 15.88 4.30 12.53
CA PHE A 128 14.59 4.78 12.04
C PHE A 128 14.56 5.08 10.52
N LYS A 129 15.40 4.38 9.78
CA LYS A 129 15.59 4.59 8.33
C LYS A 129 15.09 3.43 7.50
N ASP A 130 14.52 3.77 6.35
CA ASP A 130 14.28 2.78 5.32
C ASP A 130 15.59 2.08 4.91
N PRO A 131 15.65 0.75 4.95
CA PRO A 131 16.88 0.00 4.70
C PRO A 131 17.38 0.13 3.25
N ALA A 132 16.52 0.42 2.28
CA ALA A 132 16.89 0.52 0.89
C ALA A 132 17.42 1.90 0.49
N THR A 133 16.88 2.97 1.07
CA THR A 133 17.15 4.34 0.62
C THR A 133 17.72 5.25 1.70
N GLY A 134 17.57 4.88 2.96
CA GLY A 134 17.96 5.70 4.11
C GLY A 134 16.98 6.82 4.44
N ALA A 135 15.78 6.84 3.85
CA ALA A 135 14.75 7.82 4.16
C ALA A 135 14.14 7.59 5.56
N TYR A 136 13.70 8.66 6.22
CA TYR A 136 12.96 8.59 7.49
C TYR A 136 11.45 8.52 7.30
N PHE A 137 10.94 9.10 6.19
CA PHE A 137 9.51 9.25 5.93
C PHE A 137 9.14 8.83 4.53
N LEU A 138 7.98 8.21 4.37
CA LEU A 138 7.42 7.89 3.06
C LEU A 138 7.20 9.15 2.21
N SER A 139 6.84 10.26 2.85
CA SER A 139 6.59 11.55 2.21
C SER A 139 7.82 12.15 1.52
N GLU A 140 9.04 11.77 1.91
CA GLU A 140 10.25 12.20 1.22
C GLU A 140 10.26 11.78 -0.26
N PHE A 141 9.80 10.55 -0.55
CA PHE A 141 9.72 10.05 -1.93
C PHE A 141 8.71 10.83 -2.76
N TYR A 142 7.59 11.24 -2.12
CA TYR A 142 6.56 12.05 -2.76
C TYR A 142 7.09 13.44 -3.09
N LYS A 143 7.77 14.07 -2.13
CA LYS A 143 8.35 15.41 -2.30
C LYS A 143 9.51 15.42 -3.30
N ARG A 144 10.30 14.36 -3.36
CA ARG A 144 11.35 14.21 -4.36
C ARG A 144 10.80 14.01 -5.78
N ALA A 145 9.64 13.35 -5.89
CA ALA A 145 8.94 13.19 -7.16
C ALA A 145 8.23 14.49 -7.60
N ASN A 146 7.63 15.21 -6.66
CA ASN A 146 6.98 16.49 -6.88
C ASN A 146 7.14 17.37 -5.63
N PRO A 147 8.04 18.39 -5.65
CA PRO A 147 8.23 19.30 -4.52
C PRO A 147 6.96 20.05 -4.08
N ASP A 148 6.04 20.27 -5.02
CA ASP A 148 4.75 20.94 -4.77
C ASP A 148 3.63 19.98 -4.40
N PHE A 149 3.96 18.72 -4.09
CA PHE A 149 2.96 17.71 -3.73
C PHE A 149 2.09 18.16 -2.57
N LYS A 150 0.77 18.03 -2.76
CA LYS A 150 -0.27 18.29 -1.77
C LYS A 150 -0.96 16.98 -1.37
N GLY A 151 -1.41 16.90 -0.14
CA GLY A 151 -2.07 15.72 0.40
C GLY A 151 -1.12 14.79 1.16
N ARG A 152 -1.59 13.59 1.44
CA ARG A 152 -0.88 12.60 2.26
C ARG A 152 -0.12 11.61 1.39
N ALA A 153 1.11 11.25 1.80
CA ALA A 153 1.78 10.07 1.31
C ALA A 153 1.04 8.83 1.83
N THR A 154 0.58 7.99 0.92
CA THR A 154 -0.29 6.84 1.20
C THR A 154 0.40 5.51 0.93
N THR A 155 -0.12 4.43 1.49
CA THR A 155 0.29 3.06 1.20
C THR A 155 -0.83 2.31 0.47
N PRO A 156 -0.51 1.41 -0.49
CA PRO A 156 0.83 1.10 -0.99
C PRO A 156 1.39 2.22 -1.88
N THR A 157 2.70 2.31 -1.93
CA THR A 157 3.42 3.16 -2.90
C THR A 157 4.56 2.37 -3.51
N LEU A 158 4.67 2.39 -4.83
CA LEU A 158 5.84 1.92 -5.55
C LEU A 158 6.84 3.07 -5.66
N VAL A 159 8.06 2.80 -5.20
CA VAL A 159 9.18 3.74 -5.21
C VAL A 159 10.27 3.24 -6.15
N ASP A 160 10.80 4.11 -6.99
CA ASP A 160 12.09 3.89 -7.62
C ASP A 160 13.18 4.11 -6.55
N VAL A 161 13.78 3.02 -6.06
CA VAL A 161 14.73 3.09 -4.95
C VAL A 161 16.08 3.68 -5.38
N LYS A 162 16.41 3.63 -6.68
CA LYS A 162 17.61 4.26 -7.22
C LYS A 162 17.47 5.78 -7.26
N GLU A 163 16.33 6.26 -7.75
CA GLU A 163 16.00 7.69 -7.83
C GLU A 163 15.44 8.25 -6.53
N LYS A 164 15.07 7.38 -5.58
CA LYS A 164 14.44 7.71 -4.29
C LYS A 164 13.17 8.55 -4.46
N LYS A 165 12.32 8.17 -5.43
CA LYS A 165 11.09 8.87 -5.80
C LYS A 165 9.89 7.95 -5.83
N ALA A 166 8.74 8.44 -5.37
CA ALA A 166 7.47 7.78 -5.61
C ALA A 166 7.15 7.82 -7.11
N VAL A 167 6.80 6.67 -7.70
CA VAL A 167 6.48 6.56 -9.13
C VAL A 167 5.06 6.10 -9.37
N ASN A 168 4.49 5.30 -8.46
CA ASN A 168 3.12 4.85 -8.60
C ASN A 168 2.49 4.58 -7.23
N ASN A 169 1.37 5.23 -6.94
CA ASN A 169 0.53 4.94 -5.78
C ASN A 169 -0.91 4.60 -6.20
N ASP A 170 -1.09 4.18 -7.43
CA ASP A 170 -2.35 3.68 -7.95
C ASP A 170 -2.57 2.23 -7.51
N TYR A 171 -3.00 2.07 -6.27
CA TYR A 171 -3.30 0.76 -5.67
C TYR A 171 -4.34 -0.04 -6.46
N HIS A 172 -5.09 0.60 -7.34
CA HIS A 172 -6.09 -0.04 -8.18
C HIS A 172 -5.46 -0.78 -9.36
N ARG A 173 -4.43 -0.20 -10.00
CA ARG A 173 -3.79 -0.73 -11.22
C ARG A 173 -2.38 -1.28 -11.00
N LEU A 174 -1.79 -1.03 -9.84
CA LEU A 174 -0.41 -1.45 -9.56
C LEU A 174 -0.20 -2.95 -9.77
N THR A 175 -1.16 -3.79 -9.34
CA THR A 175 -1.10 -5.24 -9.53
C THR A 175 -1.06 -5.64 -10.98
N ASN A 176 -1.83 -4.97 -11.85
CA ASN A 176 -1.85 -5.26 -13.29
C ASN A 176 -0.47 -5.04 -13.94
N TYR A 177 0.29 -4.04 -13.46
CA TYR A 177 1.66 -3.83 -13.93
C TYR A 177 2.60 -4.95 -13.47
N LEU A 178 2.46 -5.42 -12.22
CA LEU A 178 3.24 -6.56 -11.71
C LEU A 178 2.98 -7.82 -12.54
N GLU A 179 1.74 -8.05 -12.91
CA GLU A 179 1.31 -9.23 -13.68
C GLU A 179 1.77 -9.19 -15.13
N VAL A 180 1.74 -8.04 -15.77
CA VAL A 180 1.99 -7.90 -17.21
C VAL A 180 3.42 -7.47 -17.51
N GLN A 181 3.88 -6.38 -16.89
CA GLN A 181 5.17 -5.76 -17.23
C GLN A 181 6.36 -6.47 -16.58
N PHE A 182 6.14 -7.06 -15.40
CA PHE A 182 7.16 -7.88 -14.74
C PHE A 182 7.13 -9.35 -15.14
N ARG A 183 6.31 -9.75 -16.10
CA ARG A 183 6.23 -11.13 -16.61
C ARG A 183 7.59 -11.74 -16.98
N PRO A 184 8.55 -11.01 -17.59
CA PRO A 184 9.86 -11.57 -17.91
C PRO A 184 10.69 -12.01 -16.70
N PHE A 185 10.36 -11.54 -15.50
CA PHE A 185 11.06 -11.86 -14.25
C PHE A 185 10.35 -12.93 -13.41
N GLN A 186 9.14 -13.36 -13.81
CA GLN A 186 8.35 -14.34 -13.08
C GLN A 186 8.84 -15.77 -13.40
N PRO A 187 8.73 -16.71 -12.44
CA PRO A 187 8.89 -18.12 -12.71
C PRO A 187 7.99 -18.61 -13.85
N LYS A 188 8.41 -19.66 -14.56
CA LYS A 188 7.64 -20.19 -15.70
C LYS A 188 6.26 -20.74 -15.31
N ASP A 189 6.14 -21.21 -14.08
CA ASP A 189 4.93 -21.77 -13.47
C ASP A 189 4.14 -20.75 -12.63
N ALA A 190 4.52 -19.48 -12.67
CA ALA A 190 3.75 -18.43 -12.02
C ALA A 190 2.31 -18.36 -12.56
N PRO A 191 1.31 -18.19 -11.69
CA PRO A 191 -0.08 -18.09 -12.11
C PRO A 191 -0.31 -16.89 -13.02
N ASP A 192 -1.28 -17.00 -13.93
CA ASP A 192 -1.76 -15.86 -14.73
C ASP A 192 -2.95 -15.23 -13.99
N LEU A 193 -2.69 -14.24 -13.12
CA LEU A 193 -3.71 -13.58 -12.31
C LEU A 193 -4.49 -12.52 -13.07
N TYR A 194 -4.06 -12.15 -14.30
CA TYR A 194 -4.72 -11.18 -15.15
C TYR A 194 -4.79 -11.67 -16.60
N PRO A 195 -5.52 -12.80 -16.83
CA PRO A 195 -5.58 -13.47 -18.14
C PRO A 195 -6.12 -12.56 -19.21
N LYS A 196 -5.44 -12.49 -20.37
CA LYS A 196 -5.80 -11.57 -21.46
C LYS A 196 -7.28 -11.64 -21.86
N LYS A 197 -7.87 -12.84 -21.81
CA LYS A 197 -9.28 -13.07 -22.17
C LYS A 197 -10.28 -12.43 -21.20
N PHE A 198 -9.89 -12.18 -19.95
CA PHE A 198 -10.76 -11.62 -18.91
C PHE A 198 -10.43 -10.18 -18.53
N ARG A 199 -9.36 -9.58 -19.06
CA ARG A 199 -8.89 -8.25 -18.63
C ARG A 199 -9.97 -7.19 -18.63
N LYS A 200 -10.75 -7.14 -19.72
CA LYS A 200 -11.85 -6.17 -19.81
C LYS A 200 -12.88 -6.36 -18.70
N GLU A 201 -13.30 -7.61 -18.46
CA GLU A 201 -14.28 -7.92 -17.42
C GLU A 201 -13.73 -7.67 -16.02
N ILE A 202 -12.45 -8.00 -15.79
CA ILE A 202 -11.75 -7.73 -14.54
C ILE A 202 -11.67 -6.22 -14.28
N ASP A 203 -11.32 -5.43 -15.28
CA ASP A 203 -11.20 -3.98 -15.16
C ASP A 203 -12.57 -3.34 -14.88
N GLU A 204 -13.61 -3.71 -15.63
CA GLU A 204 -14.99 -3.23 -15.43
C GLU A 204 -15.51 -3.62 -14.04
N PHE A 205 -15.21 -4.83 -13.59
CA PHE A 205 -15.60 -5.29 -12.27
C PHE A 205 -14.84 -4.57 -11.15
N ASN A 206 -13.55 -4.34 -11.31
CA ASN A 206 -12.75 -3.56 -10.36
C ASN A 206 -13.21 -2.10 -10.29
N ASP A 207 -13.59 -1.49 -11.42
CA ASP A 207 -14.12 -0.13 -11.47
C ASP A 207 -15.46 -0.02 -10.68
N TRP A 208 -16.29 -1.07 -10.73
CA TRP A 208 -17.47 -1.17 -9.89
C TRP A 208 -17.11 -1.48 -8.42
N LEU A 209 -16.24 -2.46 -8.18
CA LEU A 209 -15.87 -2.93 -6.84
C LEU A 209 -15.26 -1.82 -5.97
N PHE A 210 -14.51 -0.93 -6.61
CA PHE A 210 -13.76 0.11 -5.90
C PHE A 210 -14.66 1.07 -5.09
N PRO A 211 -15.62 1.81 -5.68
CA PRO A 211 -16.42 2.77 -4.92
C PRO A 211 -17.37 2.09 -3.92
N HIS A 212 -17.91 0.93 -4.26
CA HIS A 212 -18.95 0.28 -3.50
C HIS A 212 -18.41 -0.57 -2.35
N ILE A 213 -17.40 -1.39 -2.60
CA ILE A 213 -16.86 -2.33 -1.60
C ILE A 213 -15.53 -1.83 -1.04
N ASN A 214 -14.51 -1.66 -1.89
CA ASN A 214 -13.15 -1.42 -1.41
C ASN A 214 -13.03 -0.07 -0.70
N ASN A 215 -13.72 0.95 -1.18
CA ASN A 215 -13.82 2.27 -0.56
C ASN A 215 -15.07 2.41 0.32
N GLY A 216 -16.04 1.49 0.23
CA GLY A 216 -17.32 1.58 0.94
C GLY A 216 -17.16 1.68 2.45
N HIS A 217 -16.35 0.82 3.06
CA HIS A 217 -16.09 0.88 4.49
C HIS A 217 -15.35 2.16 4.94
N TYR A 218 -14.52 2.76 4.07
CA TYR A 218 -13.91 4.07 4.35
C TYR A 218 -14.95 5.19 4.28
N ARG A 219 -15.92 5.10 3.36
CA ARG A 219 -17.03 6.04 3.28
C ARG A 219 -17.82 6.06 4.57
N MET A 220 -18.11 4.89 5.16
CA MET A 220 -18.76 4.80 6.47
C MET A 220 -17.88 5.31 7.61
N ALA A 221 -16.58 4.93 7.61
CA ALA A 221 -15.67 5.21 8.72
C ALA A 221 -15.28 6.70 8.85
N PHE A 222 -15.24 7.42 7.74
CA PHE A 222 -14.73 8.78 7.67
C PHE A 222 -15.79 9.85 7.33
N CYS A 223 -17.04 9.48 7.07
CA CYS A 223 -18.12 10.46 6.90
C CYS A 223 -18.36 11.26 8.18
N GLN A 224 -18.93 12.43 8.03
CA GLN A 224 -19.19 13.39 9.11
C GLN A 224 -20.69 13.77 9.25
N SER A 225 -21.59 13.03 8.59
CA SER A 225 -23.02 13.15 8.76
C SER A 225 -23.72 11.81 8.82
N PRO A 226 -24.85 11.68 9.55
CA PRO A 226 -25.65 10.46 9.58
C PRO A 226 -26.16 10.07 8.19
N GLU A 227 -26.58 11.02 7.39
CA GLU A 227 -27.12 10.80 6.05
C GLU A 227 -26.05 10.20 5.12
N ALA A 228 -24.82 10.71 5.18
CA ALA A 228 -23.70 10.17 4.41
C ALA A 228 -23.29 8.75 4.89
N TYR A 229 -23.45 8.49 6.19
CA TYR A 229 -23.23 7.15 6.74
C TYR A 229 -24.28 6.17 6.23
N ASP A 230 -25.56 6.51 6.33
CA ASP A 230 -26.66 5.64 5.90
C ASP A 230 -26.55 5.32 4.40
N GLU A 231 -26.30 6.33 3.56
CA GLU A 231 -26.05 6.14 2.12
C GLU A 231 -24.88 5.17 1.86
N ALA A 232 -23.76 5.35 2.55
CA ALA A 232 -22.59 4.50 2.39
C ALA A 232 -22.84 3.07 2.91
N TYR A 233 -23.60 2.93 3.98
CA TYR A 233 -23.97 1.64 4.58
C TYR A 233 -24.86 0.83 3.63
N GLU A 234 -25.94 1.44 3.15
CA GLU A 234 -26.87 0.77 2.22
C GLU A 234 -26.13 0.31 0.97
N ASP A 235 -25.37 1.20 0.31
CA ASP A 235 -24.60 0.91 -0.90
C ASP A 235 -23.59 -0.24 -0.68
N PHE A 236 -22.88 -0.23 0.45
CA PHE A 236 -21.90 -1.25 0.78
C PHE A 236 -22.52 -2.63 0.98
N TYR A 237 -23.60 -2.73 1.77
CA TYR A 237 -24.25 -4.02 2.07
C TYR A 237 -25.02 -4.57 0.87
N GLU A 238 -25.72 -3.74 0.10
CA GLU A 238 -26.33 -4.20 -1.15
C GLU A 238 -25.27 -4.72 -2.14
N SER A 239 -24.08 -4.13 -2.12
CA SER A 239 -23.00 -4.57 -2.99
C SER A 239 -22.33 -5.85 -2.50
N LEU A 240 -22.26 -6.07 -1.19
CA LEU A 240 -21.86 -7.37 -0.61
C LEU A 240 -22.83 -8.48 -1.00
N ASP A 241 -24.15 -8.23 -0.93
CA ASP A 241 -25.16 -9.20 -1.33
C ASP A 241 -25.02 -9.61 -2.82
N LYS A 242 -24.65 -8.67 -3.68
CA LYS A 242 -24.33 -8.96 -5.10
C LYS A 242 -23.10 -9.85 -5.25
N LEU A 243 -22.07 -9.64 -4.41
CA LEU A 243 -20.88 -10.50 -4.40
C LEU A 243 -21.20 -11.89 -3.88
N ASP A 244 -21.92 -11.98 -2.79
CA ASP A 244 -22.34 -13.25 -2.18
C ASP A 244 -23.13 -14.08 -3.18
N LYS A 245 -24.14 -13.49 -3.82
CA LYS A 245 -24.91 -14.14 -4.87
C LYS A 245 -24.05 -14.60 -6.07
N ARG A 246 -23.01 -13.86 -6.44
CA ARG A 246 -22.08 -14.26 -7.49
C ARG A 246 -21.27 -15.50 -7.09
N LEU A 247 -20.90 -15.59 -5.81
CA LEU A 247 -20.09 -16.69 -5.27
C LEU A 247 -20.92 -17.95 -4.94
N GLU A 248 -22.27 -17.89 -4.93
CA GLU A 248 -23.12 -19.08 -4.75
C GLU A 248 -22.84 -20.16 -5.82
N THR A 249 -22.49 -19.74 -7.04
CA THR A 249 -22.29 -20.63 -8.19
C THR A 249 -20.89 -20.62 -8.75
N ASN A 250 -20.01 -19.78 -8.24
CA ASN A 250 -18.63 -19.64 -8.69
C ASN A 250 -17.70 -19.80 -7.48
N ARG A 251 -16.60 -20.54 -7.67
CA ARG A 251 -15.56 -20.69 -6.65
C ARG A 251 -14.82 -19.38 -6.39
N PHE A 252 -14.59 -18.61 -7.43
CA PHE A 252 -13.95 -17.28 -7.41
C PHE A 252 -14.79 -16.30 -8.22
N LEU A 253 -14.48 -15.01 -8.14
CA LEU A 253 -15.25 -13.96 -8.82
C LEU A 253 -15.32 -14.13 -10.36
N PHE A 254 -14.35 -14.82 -10.95
CA PHE A 254 -14.28 -15.14 -12.38
C PHE A 254 -14.26 -16.67 -12.62
N GLY A 255 -15.16 -17.39 -11.98
CA GLY A 255 -15.32 -18.84 -12.15
C GLY A 255 -14.27 -19.63 -11.38
N ASP A 256 -13.44 -20.41 -12.09
CA ASP A 256 -12.40 -21.26 -11.50
C ASP A 256 -11.02 -20.58 -11.42
N TYR A 257 -10.95 -19.30 -11.71
CA TYR A 257 -9.71 -18.50 -11.69
C TYR A 257 -9.70 -17.58 -10.46
N ILE A 258 -8.52 -17.52 -9.83
CA ILE A 258 -8.26 -16.59 -8.72
C ILE A 258 -8.21 -15.17 -9.25
#